data_3db4ff4b2703255cbd5e40f36dbcaadf
#
_entry.id   3db4ff4b2703255cbd5e40f36dbcaadf
#
_cell.length_a   1.000
_cell.length_b   1.000
_cell.length_c   1.000
_cell.angle_alpha   90.00
_cell.angle_beta   90.00
_cell.angle_gamma   90.00
#
_symmetry.space_group_name_H-M   'P 1'
#
loop_
_entity.id
_entity.type
_entity.pdbx_description
1 polymer ?
#
loop_
_entity_poly.entity_id
_entity_poly.type
_entity_poly.pdbx_seq_one_letter_code
_entity_poly.pdbx_strand_id
1 'polypeptide(L)'
;MGLERTHRIALIGPRGSGKSALCMRLNELGNHFEGRHFVATEYHTVQELRAASYDVILQVVDATDLEANLALTPRLIDAHQPLVIAINRYDLLLATEHWLDYELLSTMIGVPIQVVSTVSGEGVAKVLLDVISTLEREVLHSDEHPIYKGWEQQNEAAYAGYVHGALTQTLHHAPHDEKKTRLEIVDWILTNKWTGFPILSLVLFGVFQCTFALGGPIQDWLQECINALYLLIVESLPESWFTSLLGDGIVLGVGTLLTALPNIILLFFFLSLMEDTGYMARIAYLMDGLMHVVGLHGRSAIPLLMGFDCNVPAIIAAKDIIDKKDRTLTMLMVPFMSCSARLPVYILFISIFFEDHKGLVLMSLYLLGILLSFCFAFLLRQTPYFRRPSDEKVNELPDFRLPHWKSILRHIWFRVSDFLKKISTVVLCASVIIWALEFFPAQDLLHIETSWLASIGHFLEPIMAPLGFDWKMSVCLLTGVPAKEAIAATFAILYGGDVASSVFSPLSAYAFLVFTLLYFPCVATVATLRRETNAFWASVSVINSLLIAWLGAFAVFRIGTLILG
;
A
#
# COMPACT_ATOMS: atom_id res chain seq x y z
N MET A 1 -12.07 41.65 -37.72
CA MET A 1 -11.73 40.94 -36.49
C MET A 1 -13.05 40.53 -35.84
N GLY A 2 -13.59 39.38 -36.22
CA GLY A 2 -14.80 38.81 -35.56
C GLY A 2 -14.41 38.35 -34.18
N LEU A 3 -15.18 38.71 -33.17
CA LEU A 3 -15.07 38.17 -31.82
C LEU A 3 -15.20 36.65 -31.94
N GLU A 4 -14.12 35.90 -31.73
CA GLU A 4 -14.14 34.43 -31.62
C GLU A 4 -15.09 34.07 -30.48
N ARG A 5 -16.21 33.44 -30.85
CA ARG A 5 -17.25 33.06 -29.89
C ARG A 5 -16.68 31.89 -29.05
N THR A 6 -16.47 32.12 -27.76
CA THR A 6 -16.02 31.08 -26.83
C THR A 6 -17.23 30.23 -26.48
N HIS A 7 -17.16 28.93 -26.80
CA HIS A 7 -18.17 27.95 -26.45
C HIS A 7 -17.83 27.25 -25.13
N ARG A 8 -18.81 27.16 -24.23
CA ARG A 8 -18.67 26.56 -22.91
C ARG A 8 -19.23 25.15 -22.88
N ILE A 9 -18.41 24.16 -22.61
CA ILE A 9 -18.78 22.75 -22.49
C ILE A 9 -18.91 22.39 -21.01
N ALA A 10 -20.08 21.92 -20.59
CA ALA A 10 -20.34 21.47 -19.25
C ALA A 10 -20.16 19.94 -19.15
N LEU A 11 -19.13 19.44 -18.45
CA LEU A 11 -18.90 18.03 -18.24
C LEU A 11 -19.64 17.52 -17.01
N ILE A 12 -20.44 16.47 -17.18
CA ILE A 12 -21.14 15.79 -16.08
C ILE A 12 -21.04 14.27 -16.23
N GLY A 13 -21.06 13.55 -15.12
CA GLY A 13 -21.01 12.07 -15.08
C GLY A 13 -20.65 11.58 -13.67
N PRO A 14 -20.67 10.28 -13.39
CA PRO A 14 -20.36 9.73 -12.07
C PRO A 14 -18.89 9.94 -11.65
N ARG A 15 -18.62 9.77 -10.35
CA ARG A 15 -17.25 9.82 -9.84
C ARG A 15 -16.45 8.63 -10.41
N GLY A 16 -15.23 8.90 -10.86
CA GLY A 16 -14.36 7.87 -11.43
C GLY A 16 -14.51 7.64 -12.94
N SER A 17 -15.50 8.24 -13.63
CA SER A 17 -15.67 8.11 -15.10
C SER A 17 -14.58 8.77 -15.94
N GLY A 18 -13.59 9.43 -15.33
CA GLY A 18 -12.50 10.11 -16.02
C GLY A 18 -12.81 11.53 -16.49
N LYS A 19 -13.87 12.18 -15.95
CA LYS A 19 -14.26 13.56 -16.27
C LYS A 19 -13.09 14.55 -16.21
N SER A 20 -12.34 14.57 -15.10
CA SER A 20 -11.25 15.54 -14.90
C SER A 20 -10.14 15.36 -15.93
N ALA A 21 -9.83 14.11 -16.31
CA ALA A 21 -8.84 13.82 -17.34
C ALA A 21 -9.34 14.26 -18.73
N LEU A 22 -10.62 14.02 -19.03
CA LEU A 22 -11.23 14.47 -20.29
C LEU A 22 -11.32 15.99 -20.35
N CYS A 23 -11.70 16.65 -19.25
CA CYS A 23 -11.74 18.10 -19.13
C CYS A 23 -10.39 18.75 -19.44
N MET A 24 -9.29 18.23 -18.88
CA MET A 24 -7.94 18.70 -19.20
C MET A 24 -7.60 18.55 -20.69
N ARG A 25 -7.87 17.37 -21.26
CA ARG A 25 -7.61 17.10 -22.68
C ARG A 25 -8.44 18.00 -23.61
N LEU A 26 -9.71 18.23 -23.29
CA LEU A 26 -10.57 19.12 -24.08
C LEU A 26 -10.10 20.57 -23.99
N ASN A 27 -9.65 21.05 -22.85
CA ASN A 27 -9.10 22.40 -22.69
C ASN A 27 -7.75 22.57 -23.41
N GLU A 28 -6.91 21.52 -23.47
CA GLU A 28 -5.66 21.53 -24.24
C GLU A 28 -5.90 21.64 -25.75
N LEU A 29 -6.86 20.85 -26.28
CA LEU A 29 -7.19 20.82 -27.71
C LEU A 29 -8.11 21.97 -28.12
N GLY A 30 -9.02 22.40 -27.25
CA GLY A 30 -10.10 23.35 -27.53
C GLY A 30 -9.65 24.80 -27.66
N ASN A 31 -8.39 25.13 -27.33
CA ASN A 31 -7.90 26.52 -27.42
C ASN A 31 -7.93 27.11 -28.84
N HIS A 32 -7.78 26.28 -29.89
CA HIS A 32 -7.92 26.68 -31.31
C HIS A 32 -8.33 25.47 -32.16
N PHE A 33 -9.54 24.96 -31.94
CA PHE A 33 -10.06 23.83 -32.71
C PHE A 33 -11.04 24.33 -33.79
N GLU A 34 -10.70 24.11 -35.05
CA GLU A 34 -11.49 24.55 -36.24
C GLU A 34 -11.91 26.03 -36.20
N GLY A 35 -11.00 26.93 -35.71
CA GLY A 35 -11.27 28.36 -35.64
C GLY A 35 -12.27 28.78 -34.55
N ARG A 36 -12.56 27.90 -33.61
CA ARG A 36 -13.41 28.15 -32.43
C ARG A 36 -12.63 27.94 -31.15
N HIS A 37 -13.07 28.61 -30.09
CA HIS A 37 -12.49 28.47 -28.75
C HIS A 37 -13.48 27.74 -27.85
N PHE A 38 -13.06 26.63 -27.25
CA PHE A 38 -13.87 25.83 -26.32
C PHE A 38 -13.26 25.87 -24.92
N VAL A 39 -14.13 26.03 -23.92
CA VAL A 39 -13.77 25.97 -22.50
C VAL A 39 -14.61 24.89 -21.82
N ALA A 40 -13.95 23.84 -21.39
CA ALA A 40 -14.59 22.74 -20.69
C ALA A 40 -14.52 22.95 -19.16
N THR A 41 -15.66 22.78 -18.49
CA THR A 41 -15.78 22.93 -17.03
C THR A 41 -16.50 21.70 -16.45
N GLU A 42 -15.99 21.18 -15.33
CA GLU A 42 -16.53 20.00 -14.67
C GLU A 42 -17.59 20.35 -13.64
N TYR A 43 -18.71 19.62 -13.65
CA TYR A 43 -19.80 19.71 -12.69
C TYR A 43 -20.04 18.34 -12.02
N HIS A 44 -20.42 18.36 -10.74
CA HIS A 44 -20.59 17.14 -9.95
C HIS A 44 -22.06 16.76 -9.74
N THR A 45 -22.97 17.71 -9.86
CA THR A 45 -24.40 17.51 -9.65
C THR A 45 -25.22 18.18 -10.74
N VAL A 46 -26.39 17.63 -11.02
CA VAL A 46 -27.36 18.24 -11.96
C VAL A 46 -27.85 19.60 -11.45
N GLN A 47 -27.85 19.82 -10.13
CA GLN A 47 -28.23 21.11 -9.53
C GLN A 47 -27.19 22.20 -9.83
N GLU A 48 -25.90 21.88 -9.72
CA GLU A 48 -24.82 22.78 -10.11
C GLU A 48 -24.90 23.12 -11.61
N LEU A 49 -25.17 22.09 -12.44
CA LEU A 49 -25.32 22.25 -13.88
C LEU A 49 -26.45 23.22 -14.22
N ARG A 50 -27.66 23.11 -13.59
CA ARG A 50 -28.80 23.99 -13.82
C ARG A 50 -28.56 25.45 -13.43
N ALA A 51 -27.64 25.71 -12.51
CA ALA A 51 -27.26 27.05 -12.06
C ALA A 51 -26.15 27.69 -12.92
N ALA A 52 -25.52 26.93 -13.81
CA ALA A 52 -24.39 27.37 -14.61
C ALA A 52 -24.81 27.85 -16.02
N SER A 53 -23.96 28.66 -16.66
CA SER A 53 -24.11 29.09 -18.05
C SER A 53 -23.17 28.29 -18.94
N TYR A 54 -23.70 27.50 -19.86
CA TYR A 54 -23.00 26.68 -20.83
C TYR A 54 -23.77 26.59 -22.14
N ASP A 55 -23.10 26.21 -23.22
CA ASP A 55 -23.70 26.08 -24.55
C ASP A 55 -24.03 24.62 -24.89
N VAL A 56 -23.30 23.65 -24.31
CA VAL A 56 -23.49 22.22 -24.55
C VAL A 56 -23.14 21.40 -23.29
N ILE A 57 -23.90 20.33 -23.11
CA ILE A 57 -23.63 19.33 -22.05
C ILE A 57 -22.83 18.17 -22.65
N LEU A 58 -21.74 17.78 -22.01
CA LEU A 58 -20.99 16.56 -22.33
C LEU A 58 -21.13 15.59 -21.16
N GLN A 59 -21.93 14.56 -21.34
CA GLN A 59 -22.05 13.48 -20.37
C GLN A 59 -20.89 12.51 -20.53
N VAL A 60 -20.11 12.29 -19.47
CA VAL A 60 -19.00 11.32 -19.45
C VAL A 60 -19.48 10.02 -18.80
N VAL A 61 -19.46 8.95 -19.59
CA VAL A 61 -19.92 7.61 -19.23
C VAL A 61 -18.71 6.69 -19.11
N ASP A 62 -18.67 5.85 -18.09
CA ASP A 62 -17.65 4.81 -17.96
C ASP A 62 -18.07 3.57 -18.76
N ALA A 63 -17.22 3.11 -19.68
CA ALA A 63 -17.52 1.95 -20.51
C ALA A 63 -17.62 0.63 -19.71
N THR A 64 -17.08 0.59 -18.50
CA THR A 64 -17.13 -0.59 -17.62
C THR A 64 -18.46 -0.71 -16.87
N ASP A 65 -19.27 0.36 -16.82
CA ASP A 65 -20.59 0.37 -16.17
C ASP A 65 -21.58 1.25 -16.95
N LEU A 66 -21.88 0.83 -18.16
CA LEU A 66 -22.72 1.58 -19.10
C LEU A 66 -24.13 1.80 -18.59
N GLU A 67 -24.75 0.77 -18.00
CA GLU A 67 -26.15 0.82 -17.59
C GLU A 67 -26.39 1.84 -16.47
N ALA A 68 -25.60 1.80 -15.41
CA ALA A 68 -25.72 2.74 -14.30
C ALA A 68 -25.35 4.18 -14.71
N ASN A 69 -24.37 4.33 -15.61
CA ASN A 69 -23.93 5.66 -16.06
C ASN A 69 -24.89 6.31 -17.05
N LEU A 70 -25.54 5.54 -17.93
CA LEU A 70 -26.56 6.03 -18.87
C LEU A 70 -27.90 6.36 -18.17
N ALA A 71 -28.14 5.88 -16.96
CA ALA A 71 -29.30 6.23 -16.17
C ALA A 71 -29.43 7.75 -15.89
N LEU A 72 -28.36 8.52 -16.03
CA LEU A 72 -28.35 9.97 -15.88
C LEU A 72 -28.89 10.70 -17.15
N THR A 73 -28.78 10.08 -18.30
CA THR A 73 -29.09 10.70 -19.63
C THR A 73 -30.46 11.34 -19.73
N PRO A 74 -31.58 10.74 -19.23
CA PRO A 74 -32.90 11.37 -19.34
C PRO A 74 -33.01 12.72 -18.64
N ARG A 75 -32.39 12.77 -17.42
CA ARG A 75 -32.40 14.01 -16.63
C ARG A 75 -31.62 15.15 -17.31
N LEU A 76 -30.66 14.79 -18.18
CA LEU A 76 -29.90 15.76 -18.97
C LEU A 76 -30.63 16.19 -20.21
N ILE A 77 -31.40 15.28 -20.84
CA ILE A 77 -32.27 15.60 -21.98
C ILE A 77 -33.38 16.58 -21.54
N ASP A 78 -33.96 16.41 -20.35
CA ASP A 78 -34.94 17.32 -19.76
C ASP A 78 -34.40 18.76 -19.55
N ALA A 79 -33.10 18.96 -19.62
CA ALA A 79 -32.51 20.30 -19.54
C ALA A 79 -32.73 21.13 -20.84
N HIS A 80 -33.22 20.51 -21.92
CA HIS A 80 -33.46 21.12 -23.24
C HIS A 80 -32.22 21.85 -23.81
N GLN A 81 -31.05 21.36 -23.51
CA GLN A 81 -29.76 21.86 -23.99
C GLN A 81 -29.09 20.82 -24.89
N PRO A 82 -28.25 21.27 -25.85
CA PRO A 82 -27.48 20.35 -26.66
C PRO A 82 -26.69 19.36 -25.78
N LEU A 83 -26.82 18.05 -26.04
CA LEU A 83 -26.19 16.97 -25.27
C LEU A 83 -25.35 16.08 -26.19
N VAL A 84 -24.14 15.76 -25.73
CA VAL A 84 -23.25 14.79 -26.35
C VAL A 84 -22.81 13.78 -25.26
N ILE A 85 -22.67 12.52 -25.61
CA ILE A 85 -22.22 11.46 -24.68
C ILE A 85 -20.82 11.03 -25.09
N ALA A 86 -19.87 11.09 -24.14
CA ALA A 86 -18.52 10.55 -24.31
C ALA A 86 -18.37 9.27 -23.45
N ILE A 87 -18.21 8.13 -24.10
CA ILE A 87 -17.94 6.84 -23.42
C ILE A 87 -16.43 6.70 -23.25
N ASN A 88 -15.97 6.92 -22.02
CA ASN A 88 -14.56 6.85 -21.67
C ASN A 88 -14.17 5.43 -21.25
N ARG A 89 -12.86 5.14 -21.25
CA ARG A 89 -12.31 3.81 -20.94
C ARG A 89 -12.78 2.71 -21.90
N TYR A 90 -13.04 3.07 -23.13
CA TYR A 90 -13.47 2.11 -24.15
C TYR A 90 -12.41 1.03 -24.43
N ASP A 91 -11.14 1.36 -24.23
CA ASP A 91 -10.01 0.41 -24.22
C ASP A 91 -10.18 -0.71 -23.18
N LEU A 92 -10.78 -0.41 -22.02
CA LEU A 92 -11.09 -1.41 -21.00
C LEU A 92 -12.27 -2.30 -21.40
N LEU A 93 -13.29 -1.73 -22.06
CA LEU A 93 -14.42 -2.51 -22.57
C LEU A 93 -13.93 -3.52 -23.63
N LEU A 94 -13.07 -3.09 -24.53
CA LEU A 94 -12.46 -3.97 -25.56
C LEU A 94 -11.58 -5.05 -24.90
N ALA A 95 -10.92 -4.74 -23.79
CA ALA A 95 -10.11 -5.71 -23.03
C ALA A 95 -10.97 -6.81 -22.39
N THR A 96 -12.24 -6.55 -22.09
CA THR A 96 -13.22 -7.54 -21.60
C THR A 96 -13.94 -8.31 -22.69
N GLU A 97 -13.47 -8.23 -23.95
CA GLU A 97 -14.07 -8.84 -25.15
C GLU A 97 -15.50 -8.40 -25.42
N HIS A 98 -15.87 -7.25 -24.94
CA HIS A 98 -17.10 -6.61 -25.33
C HIS A 98 -16.76 -5.47 -26.30
N TRP A 99 -17.52 -5.36 -27.36
CA TRP A 99 -17.50 -4.19 -28.19
C TRP A 99 -18.90 -3.59 -28.27
N LEU A 100 -18.97 -2.27 -28.28
CA LEU A 100 -20.21 -1.55 -28.31
C LEU A 100 -20.42 -0.95 -29.70
N ASP A 101 -21.57 -1.24 -30.31
CA ASP A 101 -22.03 -0.52 -31.49
C ASP A 101 -22.59 0.84 -31.03
N TYR A 102 -21.68 1.80 -30.87
CA TYR A 102 -22.01 3.13 -30.35
C TYR A 102 -22.79 3.98 -31.37
N GLU A 103 -22.72 3.67 -32.69
CA GLU A 103 -23.51 4.33 -33.73
C GLU A 103 -24.98 3.88 -33.63
N LEU A 104 -25.23 2.59 -33.49
CA LEU A 104 -26.57 2.05 -33.25
C LEU A 104 -27.12 2.55 -31.91
N LEU A 105 -26.31 2.55 -30.85
CA LEU A 105 -26.72 3.08 -29.54
C LEU A 105 -27.06 4.59 -29.62
N SER A 106 -26.27 5.38 -30.35
CA SER A 106 -26.51 6.78 -30.60
C SER A 106 -27.86 6.99 -31.30
N THR A 107 -28.18 6.15 -32.28
CA THR A 107 -29.48 6.21 -33.01
C THR A 107 -30.64 5.84 -32.07
N MET A 108 -30.46 4.83 -31.22
CA MET A 108 -31.52 4.39 -30.28
C MET A 108 -31.76 5.44 -29.18
N ILE A 109 -30.72 6.00 -28.60
CA ILE A 109 -30.84 7.03 -27.56
C ILE A 109 -31.21 8.39 -28.16
N GLY A 110 -30.85 8.64 -29.43
CA GLY A 110 -31.12 9.90 -30.13
C GLY A 110 -30.17 11.04 -29.75
N VAL A 111 -29.02 10.71 -29.16
CA VAL A 111 -27.96 11.65 -28.74
C VAL A 111 -26.65 11.21 -29.38
N PRO A 112 -25.83 12.13 -29.89
CA PRO A 112 -24.48 11.76 -30.39
C PRO A 112 -23.64 11.08 -29.30
N ILE A 113 -23.09 9.92 -29.63
CA ILE A 113 -22.26 9.12 -28.74
C ILE A 113 -20.88 8.91 -29.37
N GLN A 114 -19.83 9.26 -28.64
CA GLN A 114 -18.46 9.06 -29.08
C GLN A 114 -17.68 8.26 -28.04
N VAL A 115 -16.90 7.30 -28.52
CA VAL A 115 -16.00 6.53 -27.66
C VAL A 115 -14.65 7.24 -27.53
N VAL A 116 -14.11 7.28 -26.31
CA VAL A 116 -12.85 7.96 -26.00
C VAL A 116 -11.98 7.14 -25.05
N SER A 117 -10.67 7.35 -25.15
CA SER A 117 -9.71 6.94 -24.13
C SER A 117 -8.91 8.17 -23.69
N THR A 118 -9.14 8.61 -22.46
CA THR A 118 -8.42 9.77 -21.89
C THR A 118 -6.94 9.47 -21.66
N VAL A 119 -6.53 8.20 -21.60
CA VAL A 119 -5.14 7.77 -21.44
C VAL A 119 -4.39 7.90 -22.74
N SER A 120 -4.91 7.34 -23.84
CA SER A 120 -4.28 7.42 -25.18
C SER A 120 -4.55 8.75 -25.90
N GLY A 121 -5.64 9.47 -25.54
CA GLY A 121 -6.12 10.66 -26.24
C GLY A 121 -6.97 10.33 -27.45
N GLU A 122 -7.23 9.06 -27.73
CA GLU A 122 -8.04 8.63 -28.86
C GLU A 122 -9.52 9.06 -28.71
N GLY A 123 -10.13 9.49 -29.79
CA GLY A 123 -11.54 9.92 -29.83
C GLY A 123 -11.82 11.34 -29.32
N VAL A 124 -10.91 12.00 -28.59
CA VAL A 124 -11.17 13.32 -27.97
C VAL A 124 -11.43 14.41 -29.03
N ALA A 125 -10.70 14.40 -30.14
CA ALA A 125 -10.95 15.35 -31.23
C ALA A 125 -12.32 15.13 -31.89
N LYS A 126 -12.79 13.88 -31.99
CA LYS A 126 -14.11 13.55 -32.55
C LYS A 126 -15.24 14.06 -31.65
N VAL A 127 -15.05 14.02 -30.30
CA VAL A 127 -16.02 14.62 -29.36
C VAL A 127 -16.19 16.11 -29.64
N LEU A 128 -15.14 16.86 -29.94
CA LEU A 128 -15.23 18.28 -30.29
C LEU A 128 -16.00 18.50 -31.62
N LEU A 129 -15.81 17.61 -32.60
CA LEU A 129 -16.58 17.65 -33.85
C LEU A 129 -18.05 17.39 -33.61
N ASP A 130 -18.39 16.42 -32.74
CA ASP A 130 -19.78 16.14 -32.37
C ASP A 130 -20.40 17.29 -31.58
N VAL A 131 -19.64 17.94 -30.72
CA VAL A 131 -20.05 19.18 -30.02
C VAL A 131 -20.34 20.28 -31.03
N ILE A 132 -19.48 20.51 -32.03
CA ILE A 132 -19.71 21.51 -33.10
C ILE A 132 -20.98 21.19 -33.87
N SER A 133 -21.13 19.95 -34.33
CA SER A 133 -22.30 19.52 -35.11
C SER A 133 -23.60 19.66 -34.30
N THR A 134 -23.55 19.44 -33.00
CA THR A 134 -24.72 19.56 -32.11
C THR A 134 -25.07 21.01 -31.82
N LEU A 135 -24.08 21.90 -31.73
CA LEU A 135 -24.30 23.33 -31.58
C LEU A 135 -24.86 23.99 -32.85
N GLU A 136 -24.58 23.41 -34.02
CA GLU A 136 -25.12 23.90 -35.32
C GLU A 136 -26.53 23.36 -35.61
N ARG A 137 -26.97 22.31 -34.96
CA ARG A 137 -28.36 21.82 -35.06
C ARG A 137 -29.27 22.68 -34.19
N GLU A 138 -30.51 22.87 -34.63
CA GLU A 138 -31.54 23.42 -33.74
C GLU A 138 -31.71 22.49 -32.53
N VAL A 139 -31.90 23.09 -31.36
CA VAL A 139 -32.12 22.34 -30.12
C VAL A 139 -33.30 21.41 -30.34
N LEU A 140 -33.06 20.09 -30.23
CA LEU A 140 -34.13 19.09 -30.35
C LEU A 140 -35.17 19.34 -29.27
N HIS A 141 -36.39 19.61 -29.67
CA HIS A 141 -37.50 19.66 -28.72
C HIS A 141 -37.74 18.29 -28.10
N SER A 142 -38.08 18.24 -26.82
CA SER A 142 -38.31 16.99 -26.08
C SER A 142 -39.32 16.07 -26.77
N ASP A 143 -40.30 16.64 -27.46
CA ASP A 143 -41.37 15.91 -28.12
C ASP A 143 -40.94 15.17 -29.41
N GLU A 144 -39.79 15.54 -29.98
CA GLU A 144 -39.21 14.89 -31.16
C GLU A 144 -38.17 13.81 -30.80
N HIS A 145 -37.76 13.75 -29.53
CA HIS A 145 -36.76 12.80 -29.11
C HIS A 145 -37.34 11.38 -29.05
N PRO A 146 -36.68 10.35 -29.63
CA PRO A 146 -37.21 8.99 -29.69
C PRO A 146 -37.59 8.39 -28.34
N ILE A 147 -36.88 8.79 -27.27
CA ILE A 147 -37.09 8.32 -25.90
C ILE A 147 -38.40 8.89 -25.31
N TYR A 148 -38.84 10.08 -25.77
CA TYR A 148 -40.03 10.75 -25.23
C TYR A 148 -41.32 10.44 -25.96
N LYS A 149 -41.27 9.77 -27.13
CA LYS A 149 -42.48 9.34 -27.84
C LYS A 149 -43.24 8.29 -27.03
N GLY A 150 -44.15 8.75 -26.18
CA GLY A 150 -45.01 7.90 -25.35
C GLY A 150 -44.80 8.01 -23.84
N TRP A 151 -44.02 8.97 -23.38
CA TRP A 151 -43.71 9.15 -21.95
C TRP A 151 -44.46 10.31 -21.33
N GLU A 152 -45.72 10.11 -21.02
CA GLU A 152 -46.53 11.08 -20.23
C GLU A 152 -46.33 10.97 -18.71
N GLN A 153 -45.52 10.02 -18.22
CA GLN A 153 -45.25 9.86 -16.78
C GLN A 153 -43.82 9.45 -16.52
N GLN A 154 -43.14 10.25 -15.71
CA GLN A 154 -41.78 10.09 -15.17
C GLN A 154 -41.60 8.74 -14.44
N ASN A 155 -41.28 7.67 -15.15
CA ASN A 155 -40.99 6.37 -14.54
C ASN A 155 -39.54 5.98 -14.79
N GLU A 156 -38.64 6.25 -13.81
CA GLU A 156 -37.22 5.89 -13.86
C GLU A 156 -37.02 4.39 -14.18
N ALA A 157 -37.94 3.54 -13.74
CA ALA A 157 -37.86 2.09 -14.00
C ALA A 157 -38.08 1.74 -15.49
N ALA A 158 -38.94 2.47 -16.18
CA ALA A 158 -39.20 2.26 -17.62
C ALA A 158 -37.98 2.70 -18.45
N TYR A 159 -37.30 3.76 -18.05
CA TYR A 159 -36.07 4.20 -18.70
C TYR A 159 -34.92 3.25 -18.48
N ALA A 160 -34.73 2.74 -17.25
CA ALA A 160 -33.75 1.72 -16.98
C ALA A 160 -33.97 0.47 -17.86
N GLY A 161 -35.22 0.05 -18.03
CA GLY A 161 -35.61 -1.03 -18.95
C GLY A 161 -35.26 -0.74 -20.41
N TYR A 162 -35.45 0.52 -20.86
CA TYR A 162 -35.09 0.93 -22.22
C TYR A 162 -33.57 0.92 -22.45
N VAL A 163 -32.80 1.49 -21.52
CA VAL A 163 -31.32 1.46 -21.58
C VAL A 163 -30.80 0.02 -21.56
N HIS A 164 -31.37 -0.81 -20.72
CA HIS A 164 -31.03 -2.23 -20.67
C HIS A 164 -31.30 -2.93 -22.01
N GLY A 165 -32.48 -2.66 -22.61
CA GLY A 165 -32.85 -3.19 -23.93
C GLY A 165 -31.95 -2.67 -25.07
N ALA A 166 -31.57 -1.41 -25.04
CA ALA A 166 -30.65 -0.80 -26.00
C ALA A 166 -29.24 -1.41 -25.88
N LEU A 167 -28.73 -1.56 -24.64
CA LEU A 167 -27.44 -2.16 -24.38
C LEU A 167 -27.39 -3.65 -24.78
N THR A 168 -28.49 -4.40 -24.56
CA THR A 168 -28.55 -5.81 -24.99
C THR A 168 -28.48 -5.97 -26.52
N GLN A 169 -28.89 -4.96 -27.28
CA GLN A 169 -28.81 -4.98 -28.74
C GLN A 169 -27.51 -4.43 -29.30
N THR A 170 -26.82 -3.57 -28.56
CA THR A 170 -25.63 -2.84 -29.02
C THR A 170 -24.32 -3.35 -28.41
N LEU A 171 -24.40 -4.05 -27.27
CA LEU A 171 -23.23 -4.64 -26.63
C LEU A 171 -23.05 -6.09 -27.08
N HIS A 172 -21.99 -6.35 -27.81
CA HIS A 172 -21.69 -7.65 -28.39
C HIS A 172 -20.48 -8.28 -27.73
N HIS A 173 -20.52 -9.63 -27.62
CA HIS A 173 -19.32 -10.41 -27.23
C HIS A 173 -18.44 -10.64 -28.45
N ALA A 174 -17.16 -10.41 -28.31
CA ALA A 174 -16.18 -10.82 -29.33
C ALA A 174 -16.09 -12.36 -29.39
N PRO A 175 -15.83 -12.96 -30.58
CA PRO A 175 -15.69 -14.40 -30.69
C PRO A 175 -14.51 -14.89 -29.83
N HIS A 176 -14.71 -16.02 -29.15
CA HIS A 176 -13.75 -16.67 -28.24
C HIS A 176 -12.35 -16.79 -28.85
N ASP A 177 -11.36 -16.15 -28.24
CA ASP A 177 -9.95 -16.28 -28.61
C ASP A 177 -9.31 -17.40 -27.75
N GLU A 178 -8.64 -18.36 -28.39
CA GLU A 178 -7.96 -19.49 -27.71
C GLU A 178 -6.93 -19.04 -26.64
N LYS A 179 -6.42 -17.81 -26.73
CA LYS A 179 -5.51 -17.23 -25.75
C LYS A 179 -6.20 -16.98 -24.41
N LYS A 180 -7.50 -16.66 -24.42
CA LYS A 180 -8.27 -16.37 -23.21
C LYS A 180 -8.51 -17.61 -22.39
N THR A 181 -8.80 -18.74 -23.03
CA THR A 181 -8.99 -20.03 -22.34
C THR A 181 -7.74 -20.43 -21.54
N ARG A 182 -6.53 -20.10 -22.01
CA ARG A 182 -5.29 -20.36 -21.27
C ARG A 182 -5.13 -19.43 -20.07
N LEU A 183 -5.49 -18.16 -20.20
CA LEU A 183 -5.44 -17.19 -19.10
C LEU A 183 -6.48 -17.50 -18.01
N GLU A 184 -7.67 -17.94 -18.40
CA GLU A 184 -8.71 -18.39 -17.47
C GLU A 184 -8.27 -19.63 -16.66
N ILE A 185 -7.57 -20.57 -17.29
CA ILE A 185 -6.97 -21.72 -16.60
C ILE A 185 -5.91 -21.26 -15.60
N VAL A 186 -5.05 -20.30 -15.97
CA VAL A 186 -4.05 -19.74 -15.04
C VAL A 186 -4.73 -19.03 -13.89
N ASP A 187 -5.76 -18.23 -14.14
CA ASP A 187 -6.54 -17.56 -13.10
C ASP A 187 -7.21 -18.56 -12.16
N TRP A 188 -7.82 -19.61 -12.70
CA TRP A 188 -8.41 -20.67 -11.89
C TRP A 188 -7.37 -21.37 -11.00
N ILE A 189 -6.18 -21.67 -11.53
CA ILE A 189 -5.09 -22.29 -10.76
C ILE A 189 -4.62 -21.35 -9.62
N LEU A 190 -4.48 -20.05 -9.90
CA LEU A 190 -3.98 -19.06 -8.95
C LEU A 190 -5.01 -18.67 -7.88
N THR A 191 -6.29 -18.73 -8.21
CA THR A 191 -7.39 -18.35 -7.30
C THR A 191 -7.99 -19.52 -6.54
N ASN A 192 -7.73 -20.76 -6.95
CA ASN A 192 -8.18 -21.94 -6.24
C ASN A 192 -7.41 -22.10 -4.93
N LYS A 193 -8.12 -22.32 -3.82
CA LYS A 193 -7.54 -22.44 -2.47
C LYS A 193 -6.44 -23.51 -2.38
N TRP A 194 -6.62 -24.65 -3.05
CA TRP A 194 -5.68 -25.78 -2.95
C TRP A 194 -4.40 -25.59 -3.74
N THR A 195 -4.44 -24.88 -4.84
CA THR A 195 -3.27 -24.62 -5.71
C THR A 195 -2.70 -23.22 -5.50
N GLY A 196 -3.54 -22.23 -5.23
CA GLY A 196 -3.15 -20.83 -5.06
C GLY A 196 -2.28 -20.59 -3.82
N PHE A 197 -2.60 -21.19 -2.66
CA PHE A 197 -1.76 -21.02 -1.46
C PHE A 197 -0.34 -21.61 -1.61
N PRO A 198 -0.13 -22.83 -2.15
CA PRO A 198 1.22 -23.32 -2.44
C PRO A 198 1.97 -22.45 -3.45
N ILE A 199 1.31 -21.98 -4.51
CA ILE A 199 1.92 -21.10 -5.50
C ILE A 199 2.28 -19.74 -4.88
N LEU A 200 1.39 -19.15 -4.08
CA LEU A 200 1.66 -17.92 -3.33
C LEU A 200 2.88 -18.09 -2.43
N SER A 201 2.95 -19.19 -1.68
CA SER A 201 4.09 -19.49 -0.82
C SER A 201 5.38 -19.64 -1.62
N LEU A 202 5.34 -20.30 -2.78
CA LEU A 202 6.49 -20.45 -3.68
C LEU A 202 6.95 -19.11 -4.25
N VAL A 203 6.01 -18.26 -4.70
CA VAL A 203 6.32 -16.93 -5.24
C VAL A 203 6.92 -16.04 -4.15
N LEU A 204 6.32 -15.98 -2.96
CA LEU A 204 6.86 -15.21 -1.84
C LEU A 204 8.24 -15.72 -1.40
N PHE A 205 8.42 -17.04 -1.33
CA PHE A 205 9.73 -17.64 -1.05
C PHE A 205 10.76 -17.27 -2.12
N GLY A 206 10.37 -17.31 -3.40
CA GLY A 206 11.23 -16.90 -4.52
C GLY A 206 11.62 -15.43 -4.43
N VAL A 207 10.66 -14.53 -4.18
CA VAL A 207 10.93 -13.09 -3.97
C VAL A 207 11.90 -12.89 -2.81
N PHE A 208 11.64 -13.53 -1.68
CA PHE A 208 12.51 -13.45 -0.50
C PHE A 208 13.93 -13.97 -0.80
N GLN A 209 14.03 -15.17 -1.38
CA GLN A 209 15.31 -15.77 -1.74
C GLN A 209 16.11 -14.91 -2.73
N CYS A 210 15.44 -14.38 -3.77
CA CYS A 210 16.09 -13.50 -4.74
C CYS A 210 16.55 -12.18 -4.11
N THR A 211 15.74 -11.60 -3.22
CA THR A 211 16.09 -10.35 -2.52
C THR A 211 17.37 -10.52 -1.70
N PHE A 212 17.48 -11.62 -0.94
CA PHE A 212 18.67 -11.86 -0.13
C PHE A 212 19.88 -12.37 -0.94
N ALA A 213 19.65 -13.22 -1.94
CA ALA A 213 20.75 -13.75 -2.76
C ALA A 213 21.41 -12.67 -3.64
N LEU A 214 20.61 -11.71 -4.14
CA LEU A 214 21.12 -10.60 -4.96
C LEU A 214 21.53 -9.40 -4.11
N GLY A 215 20.79 -9.11 -3.06
CA GLY A 215 21.04 -7.97 -2.18
C GLY A 215 22.18 -8.20 -1.20
N GLY A 216 22.38 -9.44 -0.70
CA GLY A 216 23.42 -9.78 0.27
C GLY A 216 24.82 -9.36 -0.15
N PRO A 217 25.35 -9.80 -1.30
CA PRO A 217 26.68 -9.40 -1.75
C PRO A 217 26.89 -7.89 -1.89
N ILE A 218 25.82 -7.17 -2.30
CA ILE A 218 25.87 -5.70 -2.42
C ILE A 218 25.88 -5.07 -1.02
N GLN A 219 25.10 -5.63 -0.11
CA GLN A 219 25.03 -5.22 1.29
C GLN A 219 26.39 -5.41 1.98
N ASP A 220 27.03 -6.58 1.80
CA ASP A 220 28.35 -6.89 2.36
C ASP A 220 29.42 -5.92 1.83
N TRP A 221 29.44 -5.68 0.54
CA TRP A 221 30.34 -4.71 -0.09
C TRP A 221 30.15 -3.28 0.46
N LEU A 222 28.88 -2.83 0.60
CA LEU A 222 28.56 -1.55 1.21
C LEU A 222 29.02 -1.47 2.67
N GLN A 223 28.83 -2.55 3.43
CA GLN A 223 29.28 -2.64 4.82
C GLN A 223 30.80 -2.51 4.93
N GLU A 224 31.56 -3.16 4.02
CA GLU A 224 33.01 -3.01 3.95
C GLU A 224 33.43 -1.57 3.63
N CYS A 225 32.74 -0.89 2.69
CA CYS A 225 32.99 0.51 2.38
C CYS A 225 32.71 1.43 3.58
N ILE A 226 31.63 1.20 4.32
CA ILE A 226 31.28 1.97 5.52
C ILE A 226 32.29 1.72 6.63
N ASN A 227 32.71 0.47 6.84
CA ASN A 227 33.73 0.12 7.82
C ASN A 227 35.11 0.75 7.46
N ALA A 228 35.48 0.76 6.19
CA ALA A 228 36.69 1.44 5.72
C ALA A 228 36.63 2.96 5.98
N LEU A 229 35.48 3.59 5.72
CA LEU A 229 35.28 5.01 6.01
C LEU A 229 35.34 5.29 7.52
N TYR A 230 34.73 4.43 8.33
CA TYR A 230 34.79 4.50 9.78
C TYR A 230 36.23 4.45 10.30
N LEU A 231 37.02 3.44 9.87
CA LEU A 231 38.44 3.30 10.23
C LEU A 231 39.26 4.51 9.81
N LEU A 232 39.04 5.03 8.61
CA LEU A 232 39.73 6.21 8.11
C LEU A 232 39.46 7.46 8.98
N ILE A 233 38.23 7.62 9.49
CA ILE A 233 37.88 8.72 10.39
C ILE A 233 38.52 8.54 11.76
N VAL A 234 38.47 7.33 12.32
CA VAL A 234 39.05 7.03 13.65
C VAL A 234 40.55 7.14 13.65
N GLU A 235 41.25 6.67 12.60
CA GLU A 235 42.70 6.77 12.47
C GLU A 235 43.20 8.17 12.13
N SER A 236 42.42 8.97 11.40
CA SER A 236 42.84 10.30 10.93
C SER A 236 42.63 11.41 11.96
N LEU A 237 41.70 11.22 12.89
CA LEU A 237 41.32 12.25 13.87
C LEU A 237 41.79 11.83 15.29
N PRO A 238 42.16 12.82 16.13
CA PRO A 238 42.51 12.52 17.54
C PRO A 238 41.30 11.94 18.27
N GLU A 239 41.57 11.08 19.25
CA GLU A 239 40.52 10.53 20.12
C GLU A 239 39.79 11.68 20.85
N SER A 240 38.55 11.90 20.50
CA SER A 240 37.69 12.93 21.06
C SER A 240 36.23 12.52 20.94
N TRP A 241 35.38 13.17 21.75
CA TRP A 241 33.93 12.98 21.65
C TRP A 241 33.38 13.27 20.24
N PHE A 242 34.04 14.18 19.51
CA PHE A 242 33.66 14.56 18.13
C PHE A 242 33.99 13.44 17.14
N THR A 243 35.12 12.76 17.30
CA THR A 243 35.51 11.61 16.46
C THR A 243 34.55 10.45 16.68
N SER A 244 34.16 10.16 17.93
CA SER A 244 33.15 9.16 18.25
C SER A 244 31.77 9.54 17.70
N LEU A 245 31.35 10.81 17.80
CA LEU A 245 30.11 11.28 17.20
C LEU A 245 30.08 11.04 15.69
N LEU A 246 31.17 11.40 14.98
CA LEU A 246 31.26 11.22 13.54
C LEU A 246 31.29 9.74 13.15
N GLY A 247 32.12 8.93 13.81
CA GLY A 247 32.27 7.50 13.54
C GLY A 247 31.05 6.70 13.97
N ASP A 248 30.81 6.65 15.27
CA ASP A 248 29.81 5.78 15.86
C ASP A 248 28.38 6.32 15.70
N GLY A 249 28.20 7.63 15.91
CA GLY A 249 26.88 8.26 15.83
C GLY A 249 26.38 8.45 14.41
N ILE A 250 27.22 8.98 13.50
CA ILE A 250 26.78 9.39 12.16
C ILE A 250 27.12 8.32 11.12
N VAL A 251 28.40 7.91 11.00
CA VAL A 251 28.81 7.00 9.92
C VAL A 251 28.20 5.62 10.10
N LEU A 252 28.24 5.04 11.28
CA LEU A 252 27.59 3.76 11.55
C LEU A 252 26.06 3.89 11.53
N GLY A 253 25.50 4.98 12.10
CA GLY A 253 24.05 5.20 12.11
C GLY A 253 23.46 5.39 10.72
N VAL A 254 24.08 6.17 9.83
CA VAL A 254 23.67 6.29 8.42
C VAL A 254 24.04 5.05 7.62
N GLY A 255 25.16 4.42 7.98
CA GLY A 255 25.65 3.20 7.38
C GLY A 255 24.62 2.08 7.42
N THR A 256 23.99 1.84 8.55
CA THR A 256 22.93 0.82 8.69
C THR A 256 21.74 1.06 7.73
N LEU A 257 21.39 2.31 7.48
CA LEU A 257 20.35 2.64 6.51
C LEU A 257 20.81 2.37 5.06
N LEU A 258 22.06 2.73 4.74
CA LEU A 258 22.63 2.52 3.41
C LEU A 258 22.82 1.03 3.09
N THR A 259 23.27 0.23 4.05
CA THR A 259 23.42 -1.22 3.88
C THR A 259 22.08 -1.93 3.66
N ALA A 260 20.99 -1.44 4.25
CA ALA A 260 19.64 -1.99 4.01
C ALA A 260 19.05 -1.59 2.64
N LEU A 261 19.58 -0.54 1.99
CA LEU A 261 19.00 0.04 0.77
C LEU A 261 18.91 -0.93 -0.41
N PRO A 262 19.92 -1.78 -0.74
CA PRO A 262 19.83 -2.73 -1.84
C PRO A 262 18.64 -3.69 -1.69
N ASN A 263 18.43 -4.22 -0.49
CA ASN A 263 17.31 -5.12 -0.21
C ASN A 263 15.95 -4.41 -0.39
N ILE A 264 15.86 -3.15 0.06
CA ILE A 264 14.66 -2.33 -0.10
C ILE A 264 14.37 -2.05 -1.58
N ILE A 265 15.39 -1.76 -2.40
CA ILE A 265 15.26 -1.55 -3.85
C ILE A 265 14.74 -2.82 -4.51
N LEU A 266 15.34 -3.98 -4.20
CA LEU A 266 14.92 -5.27 -4.75
C LEU A 266 13.50 -5.63 -4.34
N LEU A 267 13.14 -5.39 -3.08
CA LEU A 267 11.77 -5.57 -2.62
C LEU A 267 10.78 -4.74 -3.43
N PHE A 268 11.02 -3.44 -3.58
CA PHE A 268 10.16 -2.57 -4.38
C PHE A 268 10.11 -2.98 -5.85
N PHE A 269 11.20 -3.53 -6.38
CA PHE A 269 11.24 -4.09 -7.72
C PHE A 269 10.27 -5.27 -7.87
N PHE A 270 10.37 -6.27 -6.99
CA PHE A 270 9.49 -7.44 -7.04
C PHE A 270 8.03 -7.07 -6.77
N LEU A 271 7.78 -6.15 -5.85
CA LEU A 271 6.43 -5.66 -5.59
C LEU A 271 5.82 -4.94 -6.80
N SER A 272 6.57 -4.05 -7.44
CA SER A 272 6.11 -3.38 -8.66
C SER A 272 5.88 -4.37 -9.80
N LEU A 273 6.71 -5.42 -9.88
CA LEU A 273 6.51 -6.50 -10.86
C LEU A 273 5.21 -7.26 -10.61
N MET A 274 4.92 -7.62 -9.35
CA MET A 274 3.68 -8.31 -8.97
C MET A 274 2.45 -7.42 -9.15
N GLU A 275 2.58 -6.11 -8.92
CA GLU A 275 1.52 -5.12 -9.13
C GLU A 275 1.22 -4.95 -10.62
N ASP A 276 2.24 -4.69 -11.46
CA ASP A 276 2.09 -4.48 -12.91
C ASP A 276 1.56 -5.72 -13.63
N THR A 277 1.94 -6.92 -13.19
CA THR A 277 1.44 -8.19 -13.76
C THR A 277 -0.01 -8.51 -13.38
N GLY A 278 -0.57 -7.81 -12.38
CA GLY A 278 -1.90 -8.09 -11.84
C GLY A 278 -1.96 -9.25 -10.85
N TYR A 279 -0.81 -9.81 -10.45
CA TYR A 279 -0.75 -10.92 -9.49
C TYR A 279 -1.24 -10.50 -8.09
N MET A 280 -1.05 -9.22 -7.70
CA MET A 280 -1.54 -8.68 -6.42
C MET A 280 -3.07 -8.80 -6.26
N ALA A 281 -3.84 -8.64 -7.33
CA ALA A 281 -5.29 -8.81 -7.30
C ALA A 281 -5.69 -10.27 -7.00
N ARG A 282 -4.94 -11.25 -7.56
CA ARG A 282 -5.15 -12.68 -7.30
C ARG A 282 -4.83 -13.05 -5.85
N ILE A 283 -3.78 -12.46 -5.29
CA ILE A 283 -3.47 -12.60 -3.85
C ILE A 283 -4.62 -12.05 -3.02
N ALA A 284 -5.10 -10.85 -3.31
CA ALA A 284 -6.22 -10.25 -2.59
C ALA A 284 -7.48 -11.13 -2.63
N TYR A 285 -7.80 -11.68 -3.81
CA TYR A 285 -8.93 -12.59 -3.98
C TYR A 285 -8.76 -13.90 -3.20
N LEU A 286 -7.57 -14.53 -3.29
CA LEU A 286 -7.27 -15.78 -2.57
C LEU A 286 -7.35 -15.62 -1.05
N MET A 287 -6.86 -14.48 -0.55
CA MET A 287 -6.80 -14.18 0.88
C MET A 287 -8.11 -13.60 1.43
N ASP A 288 -9.08 -13.24 0.58
CA ASP A 288 -10.30 -12.55 0.99
C ASP A 288 -11.09 -13.33 2.05
N GLY A 289 -11.25 -14.63 1.85
CA GLY A 289 -11.92 -15.49 2.83
C GLY A 289 -11.24 -15.53 4.20
N LEU A 290 -9.89 -15.45 4.25
CA LEU A 290 -9.14 -15.42 5.50
C LEU A 290 -9.27 -14.04 6.18
N MET A 291 -9.20 -12.97 5.39
CA MET A 291 -9.34 -11.59 5.89
C MET A 291 -10.75 -11.33 6.43
N HIS A 292 -11.77 -11.90 5.84
CA HIS A 292 -13.16 -11.79 6.30
C HIS A 292 -13.39 -12.33 7.72
N VAL A 293 -12.61 -13.31 8.19
CA VAL A 293 -12.69 -13.81 9.57
C VAL A 293 -12.47 -12.70 10.59
N VAL A 294 -11.61 -11.74 10.28
CA VAL A 294 -11.33 -10.56 11.11
C VAL A 294 -12.06 -9.31 10.63
N GLY A 295 -12.97 -9.45 9.66
CA GLY A 295 -13.78 -8.37 9.11
C GLY A 295 -12.99 -7.39 8.23
N LEU A 296 -11.89 -7.82 7.61
CA LEU A 296 -11.09 -7.06 6.66
C LEU A 296 -11.32 -7.56 5.23
N HIS A 297 -11.01 -6.73 4.24
CA HIS A 297 -10.99 -7.11 2.83
C HIS A 297 -9.70 -7.84 2.44
N GLY A 298 -9.76 -8.66 1.41
CA GLY A 298 -8.60 -9.37 0.84
C GLY A 298 -7.44 -8.44 0.47
N ARG A 299 -7.70 -7.19 0.08
CA ARG A 299 -6.66 -6.18 -0.18
C ARG A 299 -5.77 -5.88 1.03
N SER A 300 -6.27 -6.09 2.26
CA SER A 300 -5.48 -5.93 3.49
C SER A 300 -4.39 -6.99 3.63
N ALA A 301 -4.53 -8.14 2.96
CA ALA A 301 -3.50 -9.18 2.98
C ALA A 301 -2.18 -8.74 2.36
N ILE A 302 -2.22 -7.89 1.33
CA ILE A 302 -1.02 -7.41 0.62
C ILE A 302 -0.06 -6.67 1.58
N PRO A 303 -0.49 -5.60 2.29
CA PRO A 303 0.35 -4.95 3.29
C PRO A 303 0.83 -5.90 4.39
N LEU A 304 0.00 -6.83 4.85
CA LEU A 304 0.39 -7.77 5.89
C LEU A 304 1.49 -8.74 5.41
N LEU A 305 1.40 -9.25 4.19
CA LEU A 305 2.46 -10.07 3.58
C LEU A 305 3.76 -9.29 3.40
N MET A 306 3.68 -8.03 2.96
CA MET A 306 4.85 -7.13 2.86
C MET A 306 5.50 -6.86 4.22
N GLY A 307 4.73 -6.89 5.30
CA GLY A 307 5.19 -6.71 6.67
C GLY A 307 6.21 -7.75 7.13
N PHE A 308 6.26 -8.92 6.52
CA PHE A 308 7.27 -9.94 6.81
C PHE A 308 8.67 -9.54 6.32
N ASP A 309 8.77 -8.69 5.32
CA ASP A 309 10.04 -8.16 4.87
C ASP A 309 10.34 -6.81 5.53
N CYS A 310 9.48 -5.80 5.35
CA CYS A 310 9.64 -4.50 5.96
C CYS A 310 8.29 -3.82 6.26
N ASN A 311 8.11 -3.35 7.49
CA ASN A 311 6.89 -2.70 7.94
C ASN A 311 6.64 -1.33 7.29
N VAL A 312 7.69 -0.61 6.87
CA VAL A 312 7.57 0.73 6.28
C VAL A 312 6.87 0.70 4.92
N PRO A 313 7.35 -0.07 3.91
CA PRO A 313 6.64 -0.20 2.64
C PRO A 313 5.26 -0.84 2.81
N ALA A 314 5.09 -1.74 3.78
CA ALA A 314 3.80 -2.34 4.11
C ALA A 314 2.75 -1.29 4.52
N ILE A 315 3.10 -0.36 5.41
CA ILE A 315 2.21 0.75 5.81
C ILE A 315 1.92 1.68 4.63
N ILE A 316 2.92 1.94 3.77
CA ILE A 316 2.73 2.78 2.58
C ILE A 316 1.77 2.09 1.59
N ALA A 317 1.90 0.79 1.37
CA ALA A 317 1.00 0.02 0.50
C ALA A 317 -0.44 -0.05 1.04
N ALA A 318 -0.63 0.01 2.35
CA ALA A 318 -1.97 0.05 2.93
C ALA A 318 -2.79 1.29 2.53
N LYS A 319 -2.18 2.33 1.93
CA LYS A 319 -2.91 3.51 1.39
C LYS A 319 -3.92 3.15 0.31
N ASP A 320 -3.65 2.09 -0.46
CA ASP A 320 -4.49 1.66 -1.57
C ASP A 320 -5.80 1.01 -1.10
N ILE A 321 -5.96 0.80 0.21
CA ILE A 321 -7.21 0.37 0.82
C ILE A 321 -8.16 1.57 0.87
N ILE A 322 -9.32 1.44 0.22
CA ILE A 322 -10.29 2.52 0.02
C ILE A 322 -10.93 2.94 1.34
N ASP A 323 -11.39 1.98 2.14
CA ASP A 323 -12.00 2.27 3.45
C ASP A 323 -10.95 2.75 4.45
N LYS A 324 -11.19 3.92 5.05
CA LYS A 324 -10.26 4.53 6.02
C LYS A 324 -10.09 3.72 7.29
N LYS A 325 -11.13 3.00 7.73
CA LYS A 325 -11.10 2.22 8.97
C LYS A 325 -10.32 0.93 8.77
N ASP A 326 -10.59 0.22 7.67
CA ASP A 326 -9.87 -0.99 7.29
C ASP A 326 -8.40 -0.69 7.00
N ARG A 327 -8.13 0.45 6.34
CA ARG A 327 -6.78 0.96 6.12
C ARG A 327 -6.04 1.19 7.43
N THR A 328 -6.67 1.91 8.38
CA THR A 328 -6.05 2.20 9.69
C THR A 328 -5.84 0.91 10.48
N LEU A 329 -6.82 0.00 10.49
CA LEU A 329 -6.70 -1.27 11.18
C LEU A 329 -5.58 -2.13 10.59
N THR A 330 -5.49 -2.22 9.27
CA THR A 330 -4.39 -2.93 8.58
C THR A 330 -3.03 -2.32 8.94
N MET A 331 -2.90 -0.99 8.93
CA MET A 331 -1.66 -0.31 9.33
C MET A 331 -1.26 -0.60 10.79
N LEU A 332 -2.23 -0.78 11.69
CA LEU A 332 -1.99 -1.14 13.10
C LEU A 332 -1.62 -2.62 13.28
N MET A 333 -2.00 -3.49 12.35
CA MET A 333 -1.64 -4.92 12.35
C MET A 333 -0.21 -5.17 11.86
N VAL A 334 0.26 -4.37 10.90
CA VAL A 334 1.58 -4.55 10.25
C VAL A 334 2.74 -4.70 11.25
N PRO A 335 2.86 -3.93 12.35
CA PRO A 335 3.97 -4.07 13.31
C PRO A 335 4.09 -5.43 13.99
N PHE A 336 3.02 -6.24 14.03
CA PHE A 336 3.04 -7.60 14.58
C PHE A 336 3.68 -8.62 13.62
N MET A 337 3.78 -8.29 12.33
CA MET A 337 4.48 -9.13 11.36
C MET A 337 5.99 -9.07 11.63
N SER A 338 6.61 -10.26 11.63
CA SER A 338 8.05 -10.38 11.89
C SER A 338 8.85 -9.95 10.67
N CYS A 339 9.41 -8.73 10.69
CA CYS A 339 10.22 -8.24 9.58
C CYS A 339 11.61 -8.88 9.54
N SER A 340 12.26 -8.83 8.36
CA SER A 340 13.57 -9.41 8.11
C SER A 340 14.68 -8.87 9.03
N ALA A 341 14.60 -7.61 9.47
CA ALA A 341 15.56 -7.00 10.40
C ALA A 341 15.60 -7.68 11.80
N ARG A 342 14.60 -8.48 12.15
CA ARG A 342 14.59 -9.28 13.39
C ARG A 342 15.33 -10.62 13.26
N LEU A 343 15.54 -11.11 12.03
CA LEU A 343 16.16 -12.40 11.78
C LEU A 343 17.55 -12.56 12.42
N PRO A 344 18.47 -11.58 12.35
CA PRO A 344 19.78 -11.70 13.01
C PRO A 344 19.65 -11.97 14.50
N VAL A 345 18.73 -11.31 15.18
CA VAL A 345 18.46 -11.53 16.61
C VAL A 345 17.94 -12.95 16.86
N TYR A 346 16.97 -13.40 16.03
CA TYR A 346 16.43 -14.76 16.15
C TYR A 346 17.49 -15.81 15.92
N ILE A 347 18.30 -15.67 14.87
CA ILE A 347 19.36 -16.62 14.54
C ILE A 347 20.38 -16.68 15.68
N LEU A 348 20.80 -15.52 16.23
CA LEU A 348 21.74 -15.45 17.34
C LEU A 348 21.23 -16.24 18.56
N PHE A 349 20.04 -15.90 19.06
CA PHE A 349 19.49 -16.54 20.26
C PHE A 349 19.14 -18.01 20.01
N ILE A 350 18.60 -18.35 18.85
CA ILE A 350 18.24 -19.74 18.51
C ILE A 350 19.50 -20.60 18.39
N SER A 351 20.59 -20.06 17.84
CA SER A 351 21.86 -20.82 17.73
C SER A 351 22.51 -21.08 19.07
N ILE A 352 22.37 -20.18 20.05
CA ILE A 352 22.96 -20.30 21.38
C ILE A 352 22.11 -21.21 22.28
N PHE A 353 20.80 -21.07 22.28
CA PHE A 353 19.90 -21.66 23.28
C PHE A 353 19.05 -22.84 22.79
N PHE A 354 18.88 -23.03 21.46
CA PHE A 354 17.95 -24.00 20.89
C PHE A 354 18.57 -24.83 19.75
N GLU A 355 19.74 -25.43 20.02
CA GLU A 355 20.53 -26.11 19.00
C GLU A 355 19.78 -27.23 18.27
N ASP A 356 18.97 -28.01 18.99
CA ASP A 356 18.22 -29.16 18.46
C ASP A 356 16.89 -28.77 17.76
N HIS A 357 16.32 -27.59 18.03
CA HIS A 357 14.96 -27.22 17.62
C HIS A 357 14.90 -25.88 16.86
N LYS A 358 15.97 -25.50 16.15
CA LYS A 358 16.12 -24.17 15.50
C LYS A 358 14.95 -23.80 14.62
N GLY A 359 14.52 -24.69 13.74
CA GLY A 359 13.42 -24.43 12.81
C GLY A 359 12.05 -24.31 13.48
N LEU A 360 11.81 -25.12 14.55
CA LEU A 360 10.55 -25.12 15.27
C LEU A 360 10.38 -23.82 16.08
N VAL A 361 11.44 -23.35 16.73
CA VAL A 361 11.41 -22.08 17.48
C VAL A 361 11.19 -20.92 16.53
N LEU A 362 11.88 -20.87 15.40
CA LEU A 362 11.70 -19.83 14.40
C LEU A 362 10.25 -19.81 13.87
N MET A 363 9.74 -20.98 13.49
CA MET A 363 8.35 -21.12 13.00
C MET A 363 7.33 -20.68 14.06
N SER A 364 7.56 -21.02 15.34
CA SER A 364 6.67 -20.63 16.43
C SER A 364 6.57 -19.12 16.59
N LEU A 365 7.67 -18.37 16.42
CA LEU A 365 7.68 -16.91 16.47
C LEU A 365 6.87 -16.29 15.31
N TYR A 366 7.05 -16.78 14.08
CA TYR A 366 6.28 -16.30 12.95
C TYR A 366 4.78 -16.57 13.10
N LEU A 367 4.41 -17.78 13.51
CA LEU A 367 3.01 -18.15 13.77
C LEU A 367 2.41 -17.31 14.90
N LEU A 368 3.16 -17.08 15.97
CA LEU A 368 2.73 -16.24 17.09
C LEU A 368 2.44 -14.80 16.64
N GLY A 369 3.32 -14.21 15.82
CA GLY A 369 3.13 -12.88 15.27
C GLY A 369 1.84 -12.76 14.43
N ILE A 370 1.62 -13.74 13.54
CA ILE A 370 0.40 -13.82 12.72
C ILE A 370 -0.83 -13.92 13.63
N LEU A 371 -0.84 -14.88 14.56
CA LEU A 371 -1.97 -15.15 15.45
C LEU A 371 -2.32 -13.91 16.29
N LEU A 372 -1.33 -13.25 16.88
CA LEU A 372 -1.53 -12.05 17.67
C LEU A 372 -2.02 -10.86 16.82
N SER A 373 -1.53 -10.72 15.57
CA SER A 373 -2.01 -9.71 14.63
C SER A 373 -3.50 -9.89 14.34
N PHE A 374 -3.94 -11.12 14.06
CA PHE A 374 -5.35 -11.44 13.81
C PHE A 374 -6.21 -11.28 15.07
N CYS A 375 -5.71 -11.73 16.25
CA CYS A 375 -6.38 -11.54 17.52
C CYS A 375 -6.57 -10.04 17.84
N PHE A 376 -5.53 -9.24 17.63
CA PHE A 376 -5.57 -7.79 17.81
C PHE A 376 -6.61 -7.13 16.88
N ALA A 377 -6.64 -7.50 15.61
CA ALA A 377 -7.64 -7.02 14.66
C ALA A 377 -9.06 -7.38 15.09
N PHE A 378 -9.27 -8.64 15.49
CA PHE A 378 -10.56 -9.11 15.98
C PHE A 378 -11.05 -8.32 17.20
N LEU A 379 -10.17 -8.05 18.17
CA LEU A 379 -10.49 -7.26 19.35
C LEU A 379 -10.82 -5.80 18.99
N LEU A 380 -10.02 -5.16 18.11
CA LEU A 380 -10.28 -3.80 17.68
C LEU A 380 -11.59 -3.68 16.89
N ARG A 381 -11.95 -4.69 16.09
CA ARG A 381 -13.21 -4.73 15.33
C ARG A 381 -14.45 -4.71 16.21
N GLN A 382 -14.35 -5.17 17.46
CA GLN A 382 -15.44 -5.10 18.43
C GLN A 382 -15.67 -3.67 18.96
N THR A 383 -14.69 -2.80 18.81
CA THR A 383 -14.83 -1.40 19.26
C THR A 383 -15.80 -0.62 18.36
N PRO A 384 -16.58 0.34 18.90
CA PRO A 384 -17.56 1.10 18.11
C PRO A 384 -16.95 1.85 16.91
N TYR A 385 -15.67 2.21 16.99
CA TYR A 385 -14.97 2.93 15.92
C TYR A 385 -14.76 2.06 14.68
N PHE A 386 -14.35 0.80 14.84
CA PHE A 386 -14.04 -0.13 13.74
C PHE A 386 -15.23 -1.03 13.35
N ARG A 387 -16.34 -0.96 14.09
CA ARG A 387 -17.52 -1.78 13.84
C ARG A 387 -18.21 -1.36 12.55
N ARG A 388 -18.10 -2.16 11.48
CA ARG A 388 -18.93 -2.10 10.26
C ARG A 388 -18.88 -3.45 9.54
N PRO A 389 -19.97 -3.89 8.88
CA PRO A 389 -19.89 -4.97 7.92
C PRO A 389 -19.10 -4.46 6.71
N SER A 390 -18.20 -5.28 6.22
CA SER A 390 -17.45 -5.04 4.99
C SER A 390 -18.28 -5.65 3.85
N ASP A 391 -18.95 -4.80 3.08
CA ASP A 391 -19.87 -5.24 2.01
C ASP A 391 -19.21 -5.28 0.61
N GLU A 392 -17.98 -4.78 0.45
CA GLU A 392 -17.29 -4.81 -0.84
C GLU A 392 -16.54 -6.13 -1.03
N LYS A 393 -17.06 -7.01 -1.87
CA LYS A 393 -16.30 -8.16 -2.39
C LYS A 393 -15.38 -7.69 -3.52
N VAL A 394 -14.20 -8.28 -3.62
CA VAL A 394 -13.35 -8.15 -4.81
C VAL A 394 -14.04 -8.89 -5.95
N ASN A 395 -14.88 -8.18 -6.71
CA ASN A 395 -15.73 -8.80 -7.71
C ASN A 395 -15.05 -8.98 -9.08
N GLU A 396 -13.97 -8.22 -9.37
CA GLU A 396 -13.34 -8.26 -10.69
C GLU A 396 -11.82 -8.40 -10.57
N LEU A 397 -11.27 -9.38 -11.27
CA LEU A 397 -9.83 -9.58 -11.40
C LEU A 397 -9.37 -8.83 -12.66
N PRO A 398 -8.39 -7.91 -12.55
CA PRO A 398 -7.82 -7.26 -13.72
C PRO A 398 -7.08 -8.26 -14.60
N ASP A 399 -7.07 -8.02 -15.92
CA ASP A 399 -6.34 -8.86 -16.87
C ASP A 399 -4.84 -8.87 -16.59
N PHE A 400 -4.17 -10.00 -16.92
CA PHE A 400 -2.72 -10.07 -16.88
C PHE A 400 -2.12 -9.12 -17.91
N ARG A 401 -1.14 -8.34 -17.46
CA ARG A 401 -0.39 -7.42 -18.34
C ARG A 401 1.10 -7.75 -18.29
N LEU A 402 1.76 -7.59 -19.42
CA LEU A 402 3.21 -7.66 -19.44
C LEU A 402 3.80 -6.43 -18.75
N PRO A 403 4.82 -6.61 -17.90
CA PRO A 403 5.39 -5.52 -17.12
C PRO A 403 6.07 -4.49 -18.02
N HIS A 404 5.80 -3.21 -17.77
CA HIS A 404 6.40 -2.09 -18.49
C HIS A 404 7.65 -1.60 -17.74
N TRP A 405 8.83 -2.05 -18.14
CA TRP A 405 10.11 -1.78 -17.48
C TRP A 405 10.38 -0.31 -17.17
N LYS A 406 10.01 0.62 -18.07
CA LYS A 406 10.15 2.07 -17.82
C LYS A 406 9.24 2.56 -16.70
N SER A 407 8.06 2.01 -16.57
CA SER A 407 7.11 2.32 -15.48
C SER A 407 7.65 1.81 -14.16
N ILE A 408 8.08 0.54 -14.12
CA ILE A 408 8.64 -0.10 -12.92
C ILE A 408 9.84 0.70 -12.40
N LEU A 409 10.82 1.02 -13.24
CA LEU A 409 12.00 1.79 -12.83
C LEU A 409 11.65 3.18 -12.29
N ARG A 410 10.67 3.85 -12.90
CA ARG A 410 10.19 5.15 -12.43
C ARG A 410 9.49 5.05 -11.07
N HIS A 411 8.66 4.01 -10.88
CA HIS A 411 7.96 3.74 -9.62
C HIS A 411 8.96 3.43 -8.50
N ILE A 412 9.96 2.59 -8.77
CA ILE A 412 11.02 2.25 -7.82
C ILE A 412 11.77 3.51 -7.40
N TRP A 413 12.25 4.30 -8.39
CA TRP A 413 12.97 5.53 -8.11
C TRP A 413 12.18 6.50 -7.23
N PHE A 414 10.90 6.66 -7.55
CA PHE A 414 10.01 7.54 -6.78
C PHE A 414 9.81 7.02 -5.34
N ARG A 415 9.51 5.73 -5.18
CA ARG A 415 9.31 5.09 -3.86
C ARG A 415 10.57 5.12 -3.01
N VAL A 416 11.73 4.79 -3.58
CA VAL A 416 13.03 4.80 -2.89
C VAL A 416 13.47 6.22 -2.52
N SER A 417 13.34 7.18 -3.44
CA SER A 417 13.66 8.58 -3.17
C SER A 417 12.78 9.17 -2.06
N ASP A 418 11.48 8.85 -2.08
CA ASP A 418 10.54 9.27 -1.05
C ASP A 418 10.87 8.64 0.32
N PHE A 419 11.22 7.34 0.32
CA PHE A 419 11.69 6.61 1.50
C PHE A 419 12.93 7.26 2.11
N LEU A 420 13.97 7.47 1.30
CA LEU A 420 15.22 8.07 1.78
C LEU A 420 15.01 9.48 2.36
N LYS A 421 14.31 10.36 1.63
CA LYS A 421 14.04 11.72 2.09
C LYS A 421 13.26 11.78 3.41
N LYS A 422 12.39 10.81 3.63
CA LYS A 422 11.49 10.79 4.80
C LYS A 422 12.11 10.16 6.02
N ILE A 423 12.96 9.15 5.84
CA ILE A 423 13.43 8.27 6.92
C ILE A 423 14.85 8.60 7.35
N SER A 424 15.72 9.05 6.43
CA SER A 424 17.13 9.34 6.75
C SER A 424 17.30 10.30 7.93
N THR A 425 16.54 11.39 7.97
CA THR A 425 16.62 12.38 9.07
C THR A 425 16.17 11.76 10.40
N VAL A 426 15.10 10.96 10.38
CA VAL A 426 14.55 10.34 11.61
C VAL A 426 15.53 9.30 12.16
N VAL A 427 16.10 8.46 11.29
CA VAL A 427 17.08 7.44 11.69
C VAL A 427 18.36 8.10 12.18
N LEU A 428 18.87 9.13 11.47
CA LEU A 428 20.04 9.88 11.90
C LEU A 428 19.86 10.50 13.29
N CYS A 429 18.75 11.17 13.53
CA CYS A 429 18.46 11.75 14.86
C CYS A 429 18.38 10.67 15.94
N ALA A 430 17.73 9.54 15.65
CA ALA A 430 17.65 8.44 16.61
C ALA A 430 19.01 7.80 16.90
N SER A 431 19.87 7.61 15.89
CA SER A 431 21.22 7.07 16.05
C SER A 431 22.11 8.00 16.89
N VAL A 432 22.05 9.32 16.63
CA VAL A 432 22.80 10.30 17.41
C VAL A 432 22.33 10.33 18.87
N ILE A 433 21.03 10.21 19.13
CA ILE A 433 20.49 10.16 20.50
C ILE A 433 20.99 8.90 21.23
N ILE A 434 20.92 7.73 20.60
CA ILE A 434 21.41 6.48 21.20
C ILE A 434 22.90 6.55 21.45
N TRP A 435 23.69 7.02 20.45
CA TRP A 435 25.13 7.24 20.64
C TRP A 435 25.41 8.17 21.86
N ALA A 436 24.68 9.26 22.00
CA ALA A 436 24.86 10.17 23.14
C ALA A 436 24.55 9.49 24.47
N LEU A 437 23.53 8.65 24.52
CA LEU A 437 23.17 7.88 25.72
C LEU A 437 24.20 6.80 26.06
N GLU A 438 24.85 6.21 25.05
CA GLU A 438 25.93 5.22 25.22
C GLU A 438 27.24 5.87 25.63
N PHE A 439 27.60 7.00 25.02
CA PHE A 439 28.88 7.67 25.19
C PHE A 439 28.99 8.42 26.52
N PHE A 440 27.92 9.08 26.97
CA PHE A 440 27.94 9.88 28.21
C PHE A 440 27.43 9.09 29.42
N PRO A 441 27.97 9.32 30.65
CA PRO A 441 29.04 10.24 31.02
C PRO A 441 30.44 9.65 30.90
N ALA A 442 30.58 8.37 30.60
CA ALA A 442 31.85 7.63 30.65
C ALA A 442 32.89 8.15 29.63
N GLN A 443 32.48 8.78 28.57
CA GLN A 443 33.28 9.21 27.41
C GLN A 443 34.05 8.07 26.73
N ASP A 444 33.57 6.84 26.92
CA ASP A 444 34.14 5.63 26.33
C ASP A 444 33.01 4.61 26.08
N LEU A 445 32.94 4.09 24.84
CA LEU A 445 31.96 3.07 24.45
C LEU A 445 32.26 1.67 25.02
N LEU A 446 33.49 1.43 25.46
CA LEU A 446 33.86 0.17 26.10
C LEU A 446 33.29 0.02 27.53
N HIS A 447 32.92 1.13 28.15
CA HIS A 447 32.36 1.16 29.51
C HIS A 447 30.87 1.48 29.53
N ILE A 448 30.08 0.76 28.73
CA ILE A 448 28.60 0.93 28.63
C ILE A 448 27.94 0.86 30.02
N GLU A 449 28.51 0.10 30.96
CA GLU A 449 27.98 -0.08 32.34
C GLU A 449 27.85 1.23 33.14
N THR A 450 28.63 2.26 32.79
CA THR A 450 28.58 3.59 33.44
C THR A 450 27.84 4.65 32.63
N SER A 451 27.26 4.27 31.50
CA SER A 451 26.57 5.19 30.60
C SER A 451 25.16 5.58 31.10
N TRP A 452 24.62 6.64 30.52
CA TRP A 452 23.21 6.98 30.77
C TRP A 452 22.26 5.88 30.28
N LEU A 453 22.64 5.18 29.22
CA LEU A 453 21.87 4.06 28.71
C LEU A 453 21.78 2.91 29.73
N ALA A 454 22.89 2.59 30.42
CA ALA A 454 22.90 1.62 31.52
C ALA A 454 22.03 2.10 32.69
N SER A 455 22.08 3.40 33.04
CA SER A 455 21.23 3.96 34.09
C SER A 455 19.75 3.81 33.76
N ILE A 456 19.35 4.02 32.50
CA ILE A 456 17.99 3.76 32.03
C ILE A 456 17.67 2.26 32.10
N GLY A 457 18.63 1.39 31.73
CA GLY A 457 18.50 -0.06 31.84
C GLY A 457 18.19 -0.50 33.27
N HIS A 458 18.94 -0.01 34.26
CA HIS A 458 18.70 -0.27 35.67
C HIS A 458 17.37 0.29 36.18
N PHE A 459 16.94 1.44 35.67
CA PHE A 459 15.62 1.98 35.99
C PHE A 459 14.48 1.09 35.46
N LEU A 460 14.67 0.47 34.29
CA LEU A 460 13.69 -0.43 33.68
C LEU A 460 13.73 -1.84 34.26
N GLU A 461 14.83 -2.24 34.90
CA GLU A 461 15.04 -3.58 35.44
C GLU A 461 13.88 -4.09 36.33
N PRO A 462 13.32 -3.31 37.28
CA PRO A 462 12.22 -3.80 38.12
C PRO A 462 10.95 -4.10 37.32
N ILE A 463 10.75 -3.45 36.17
CA ILE A 463 9.61 -3.71 35.27
C ILE A 463 9.87 -4.94 34.40
N MET A 464 11.14 -5.20 34.05
CA MET A 464 11.58 -6.30 33.18
C MET A 464 11.95 -7.57 33.94
N ALA A 465 12.32 -7.48 35.20
CA ALA A 465 12.65 -8.63 36.06
C ALA A 465 11.56 -9.72 36.11
N PRO A 466 10.24 -9.41 36.13
CA PRO A 466 9.20 -10.44 36.08
C PRO A 466 9.20 -11.30 34.81
N LEU A 467 9.89 -10.84 33.74
CA LEU A 467 10.07 -11.52 32.46
C LEU A 467 11.32 -12.39 32.43
N GLY A 468 12.15 -12.33 33.50
CA GLY A 468 13.47 -12.95 33.56
C GLY A 468 14.56 -12.16 32.84
N PHE A 469 14.36 -10.84 32.65
CA PHE A 469 15.32 -9.95 31.99
C PHE A 469 16.07 -9.10 33.02
N ASP A 470 17.36 -8.94 32.80
CA ASP A 470 18.22 -8.03 33.52
C ASP A 470 18.32 -6.65 32.85
N TRP A 471 19.08 -5.74 33.44
CA TRP A 471 19.29 -4.41 32.91
C TRP A 471 20.02 -4.43 31.55
N LYS A 472 20.94 -5.39 31.31
CA LYS A 472 21.67 -5.52 30.03
C LYS A 472 20.72 -5.87 28.88
N MET A 473 19.77 -6.79 29.11
CA MET A 473 18.72 -7.08 28.12
C MET A 473 17.85 -5.85 27.83
N SER A 474 17.55 -5.06 28.86
CA SER A 474 16.81 -3.79 28.68
C SER A 474 17.59 -2.80 27.82
N VAL A 475 18.90 -2.71 27.98
CA VAL A 475 19.80 -1.91 27.13
C VAL A 475 19.76 -2.42 25.69
N CYS A 476 19.87 -3.74 25.45
CA CYS A 476 19.77 -4.32 24.12
C CYS A 476 18.44 -3.96 23.41
N LEU A 477 17.33 -3.95 24.16
CA LEU A 477 16.03 -3.54 23.58
C LEU A 477 15.99 -2.05 23.23
N LEU A 478 16.63 -1.18 24.01
CA LEU A 478 16.71 0.25 23.74
C LEU A 478 17.55 0.55 22.50
N THR A 479 18.70 -0.11 22.34
CA THR A 479 19.56 0.03 21.15
C THR A 479 18.86 -0.47 19.88
N GLY A 480 17.93 -1.42 20.00
CA GLY A 480 17.10 -1.90 18.90
C GLY A 480 15.97 -0.96 18.47
N VAL A 481 15.79 0.21 19.08
CA VAL A 481 14.74 1.17 18.70
C VAL A 481 15.02 1.83 17.34
N PRO A 482 16.23 2.34 17.04
CA PRO A 482 16.55 2.84 15.70
C PRO A 482 16.60 1.73 14.67
N ALA A 483 17.32 0.64 14.96
CA ALA A 483 17.60 -0.46 14.04
C ALA A 483 17.60 -1.79 14.82
N LYS A 484 16.77 -2.73 14.40
CA LYS A 484 16.56 -4.00 15.15
C LYS A 484 17.80 -4.89 15.22
N GLU A 485 18.63 -4.86 14.21
CA GLU A 485 19.90 -5.59 14.14
C GLU A 485 20.90 -5.16 15.23
N ALA A 486 20.79 -3.92 15.72
CA ALA A 486 21.64 -3.43 16.81
C ALA A 486 21.49 -4.24 18.10
N ILE A 487 20.32 -4.86 18.34
CA ILE A 487 20.10 -5.76 19.49
C ILE A 487 21.14 -6.87 19.53
N ALA A 488 21.40 -7.52 18.38
CA ALA A 488 22.34 -8.64 18.32
C ALA A 488 23.78 -8.18 18.59
N ALA A 489 24.18 -7.03 18.04
CA ALA A 489 25.49 -6.44 18.25
C ALA A 489 25.71 -6.05 19.73
N THR A 490 24.77 -5.32 20.33
CA THR A 490 24.81 -4.92 21.74
C THR A 490 24.82 -6.13 22.67
N PHE A 491 24.02 -7.17 22.35
CA PHE A 491 24.01 -8.41 23.12
C PHE A 491 25.37 -9.09 23.09
N ALA A 492 26.03 -9.19 21.93
CA ALA A 492 27.34 -9.76 21.79
C ALA A 492 28.43 -8.99 22.59
N ILE A 493 28.33 -7.67 22.65
CA ILE A 493 29.24 -6.80 23.41
C ILE A 493 29.03 -6.98 24.93
N LEU A 494 27.78 -6.95 25.41
CA LEU A 494 27.48 -6.95 26.85
C LEU A 494 27.63 -8.31 27.52
N TYR A 495 27.46 -9.40 26.78
CA TYR A 495 27.48 -10.75 27.34
C TYR A 495 28.67 -11.59 26.88
N GLY A 496 29.38 -11.23 25.79
CA GLY A 496 30.45 -12.08 25.22
C GLY A 496 29.90 -13.45 24.78
N GLY A 497 30.23 -13.93 23.59
CA GLY A 497 29.54 -15.07 22.97
C GLY A 497 29.37 -16.34 23.82
N ASP A 498 30.34 -16.72 24.66
CA ASP A 498 30.32 -17.97 25.43
C ASP A 498 29.68 -17.85 26.83
N VAL A 499 29.54 -16.63 27.37
CA VAL A 499 29.02 -16.40 28.72
C VAL A 499 27.47 -16.36 28.72
N ALA A 500 26.84 -16.04 27.60
CA ALA A 500 25.41 -15.92 27.50
C ALA A 500 24.64 -17.20 27.89
N SER A 501 25.14 -18.38 27.50
CA SER A 501 24.52 -19.67 27.81
C SER A 501 24.56 -20.05 29.30
N SER A 502 25.48 -19.47 30.08
CA SER A 502 25.61 -19.71 31.54
C SER A 502 24.73 -18.75 32.37
N VAL A 503 24.33 -17.62 31.82
CA VAL A 503 23.59 -16.56 32.55
C VAL A 503 22.09 -16.69 32.33
N PHE A 504 21.64 -17.14 31.14
CA PHE A 504 20.23 -17.21 30.80
C PHE A 504 19.70 -18.62 30.67
N SER A 505 18.45 -18.82 31.14
CA SER A 505 17.70 -20.02 30.84
C SER A 505 17.17 -19.97 29.39
N PRO A 506 17.02 -21.14 28.72
CA PRO A 506 16.34 -21.18 27.40
C PRO A 506 14.95 -20.53 27.41
N LEU A 507 14.28 -20.58 28.57
CA LEU A 507 12.96 -19.97 28.75
C LEU A 507 13.02 -18.44 28.73
N SER A 508 14.01 -17.83 29.41
CA SER A 508 14.27 -16.37 29.37
C SER A 508 14.65 -15.93 27.95
N ALA A 509 15.46 -16.75 27.24
CA ALA A 509 15.81 -16.50 25.85
C ALA A 509 14.59 -16.50 24.93
N TYR A 510 13.69 -17.48 25.06
CA TYR A 510 12.44 -17.52 24.28
C TYR A 510 11.50 -16.37 24.63
N ALA A 511 11.36 -16.01 25.90
CA ALA A 511 10.58 -14.85 26.34
C ALA A 511 11.15 -13.54 25.73
N PHE A 512 12.49 -13.42 25.63
CA PHE A 512 13.13 -12.29 24.98
C PHE A 512 12.86 -12.24 23.48
N LEU A 513 12.88 -13.38 22.80
CA LEU A 513 12.51 -13.46 21.38
C LEU A 513 11.05 -13.05 21.15
N VAL A 514 10.13 -13.49 22.02
CA VAL A 514 8.71 -13.08 21.95
C VAL A 514 8.56 -11.59 22.25
N PHE A 515 9.29 -11.06 23.22
CA PHE A 515 9.30 -9.61 23.47
C PHE A 515 9.81 -8.84 22.25
N THR A 516 10.93 -9.26 21.67
CA THR A 516 11.54 -8.65 20.47
C THR A 516 10.63 -8.72 19.25
N LEU A 517 9.82 -9.77 19.13
CA LEU A 517 8.79 -9.88 18.10
C LEU A 517 7.72 -8.78 18.22
N LEU A 518 7.27 -8.50 19.43
CA LEU A 518 6.04 -7.73 19.67
C LEU A 518 6.28 -6.28 20.10
N TYR A 519 7.48 -5.99 20.67
CA TYR A 519 7.76 -4.68 21.24
C TYR A 519 7.83 -3.58 20.18
N PHE A 520 8.19 -2.42 20.61
CA PHE A 520 8.27 -1.16 19.88
C PHE A 520 8.63 -1.34 18.40
N PRO A 521 7.79 -0.90 17.44
CA PRO A 521 8.15 -0.87 16.03
C PRO A 521 9.36 0.05 15.84
N CYS A 522 10.21 -0.20 14.82
CA CYS A 522 11.35 0.70 14.58
C CYS A 522 10.88 2.15 14.36
N VAL A 523 11.75 3.12 14.68
CA VAL A 523 11.42 4.56 14.61
C VAL A 523 10.89 4.92 13.22
N ALA A 524 11.44 4.35 12.15
CA ALA A 524 10.98 4.53 10.78
C ALA A 524 9.52 4.10 10.59
N THR A 525 9.11 2.98 11.18
CA THR A 525 7.72 2.49 11.14
C THR A 525 6.78 3.45 11.86
N VAL A 526 7.16 3.93 13.06
CA VAL A 526 6.35 4.88 13.84
C VAL A 526 6.20 6.20 13.11
N ALA A 527 7.29 6.73 12.55
CA ALA A 527 7.28 7.96 11.76
C ALA A 527 6.37 7.84 10.53
N THR A 528 6.44 6.71 9.82
CA THR A 528 5.58 6.42 8.67
C THR A 528 4.11 6.30 9.10
N LEU A 529 3.82 5.55 10.17
CA LEU A 529 2.46 5.39 10.68
C LEU A 529 1.85 6.73 11.11
N ARG A 530 2.63 7.59 11.81
CA ARG A 530 2.21 8.94 12.20
C ARG A 530 1.84 9.80 10.99
N ARG A 531 2.59 9.66 9.91
CA ARG A 531 2.39 10.42 8.68
C ARG A 531 1.17 9.94 7.89
N GLU A 532 0.98 8.63 7.80
CA GLU A 532 -0.08 8.04 7.01
C GLU A 532 -1.44 8.00 7.73
N THR A 533 -1.41 8.10 9.05
CA THR A 533 -2.63 8.18 9.89
C THR A 533 -2.69 9.51 10.63
N ASN A 534 -2.28 9.52 11.89
CA ASN A 534 -2.08 10.70 12.75
C ASN A 534 -1.25 10.32 13.98
N ALA A 535 -0.89 11.32 14.82
CA ALA A 535 -0.12 11.09 16.05
C ALA A 535 -0.84 10.17 17.04
N PHE A 536 -2.17 10.24 17.12
CA PHE A 536 -2.96 9.40 18.02
C PHE A 536 -2.81 7.91 17.70
N TRP A 537 -3.01 7.50 16.45
CA TRP A 537 -2.90 6.10 16.05
C TRP A 537 -1.46 5.58 16.12
N ALA A 538 -0.48 6.44 15.84
CA ALA A 538 0.93 6.08 16.03
C ALA A 538 1.23 5.81 17.52
N SER A 539 0.75 6.65 18.43
CA SER A 539 0.91 6.44 19.88
C SER A 539 0.16 5.20 20.37
N VAL A 540 -1.06 4.97 19.88
CA VAL A 540 -1.83 3.74 20.16
C VAL A 540 -1.05 2.50 19.72
N SER A 541 -0.46 2.52 18.52
CA SER A 541 0.37 1.40 18.03
C SER A 541 1.55 1.10 18.96
N VAL A 542 2.29 2.14 19.37
CA VAL A 542 3.46 1.99 20.26
C VAL A 542 3.05 1.45 21.62
N ILE A 543 2.03 2.04 22.23
CA ILE A 543 1.57 1.63 23.58
C ILE A 543 1.06 0.19 23.55
N ASN A 544 0.24 -0.15 22.55
CA ASN A 544 -0.29 -1.52 22.42
C ASN A 544 0.82 -2.54 22.14
N SER A 545 1.79 -2.22 21.29
CA SER A 545 2.92 -3.11 21.02
C SER A 545 3.72 -3.40 22.28
N LEU A 546 4.02 -2.37 23.09
CA LEU A 546 4.74 -2.54 24.35
C LEU A 546 3.92 -3.36 25.37
N LEU A 547 2.64 -3.08 25.51
CA LEU A 547 1.76 -3.84 26.43
C LEU A 547 1.65 -5.31 26.02
N ILE A 548 1.41 -5.57 24.74
CA ILE A 548 1.27 -6.95 24.22
C ILE A 548 2.61 -7.69 24.31
N ALA A 549 3.74 -7.02 24.06
CA ALA A 549 5.07 -7.59 24.22
C ALA A 549 5.34 -7.99 25.67
N TRP A 550 5.05 -7.09 26.62
CA TRP A 550 5.23 -7.36 28.03
C TRP A 550 4.34 -8.51 28.52
N LEU A 551 3.04 -8.47 28.19
CA LEU A 551 2.10 -9.53 28.57
C LEU A 551 2.44 -10.88 27.90
N GLY A 552 2.83 -10.85 26.64
CA GLY A 552 3.22 -12.08 25.90
C GLY A 552 4.49 -12.72 26.47
N ALA A 553 5.53 -11.93 26.72
CA ALA A 553 6.75 -12.43 27.33
C ALA A 553 6.53 -12.90 28.78
N PHE A 554 5.72 -12.16 29.55
CA PHE A 554 5.34 -12.55 30.90
C PHE A 554 4.58 -13.89 30.94
N ALA A 555 3.59 -14.03 30.04
CA ALA A 555 2.84 -15.29 29.93
C ALA A 555 3.76 -16.45 29.57
N VAL A 556 4.64 -16.27 28.58
CA VAL A 556 5.62 -17.29 28.18
C VAL A 556 6.52 -17.67 29.34
N PHE A 557 7.13 -16.69 30.01
CA PHE A 557 8.05 -16.94 31.11
C PHE A 557 7.36 -17.60 32.30
N ARG A 558 6.19 -17.10 32.72
CA ARG A 558 5.45 -17.66 33.87
C ARG A 558 4.84 -19.04 33.60
N ILE A 559 4.24 -19.22 32.42
CA ILE A 559 3.69 -20.54 32.04
C ILE A 559 4.84 -21.54 31.90
N GLY A 560 5.93 -21.13 31.28
CA GLY A 560 7.11 -21.97 31.12
C GLY A 560 7.73 -22.39 32.46
N THR A 561 7.85 -21.46 33.43
CA THR A 561 8.34 -21.78 34.78
C THR A 561 7.37 -22.70 35.55
N LEU A 562 6.07 -22.68 35.27
CA LEU A 562 5.10 -23.60 35.89
C LEU A 562 5.13 -25.01 35.28
N ILE A 563 5.52 -25.14 34.00
CA ILE A 563 5.55 -26.42 33.30
C ILE A 563 6.91 -27.12 33.43
N LEU A 564 8.00 -26.36 33.41
CA LEU A 564 9.38 -26.87 33.39
C LEU A 564 10.05 -26.86 34.77
N GLY A 565 9.57 -26.07 35.71
CA GLY A 565 10.11 -25.93 37.04
C GLY A 565 9.31 -26.61 38.10
#